data_3eea0d6c7e709f6f3e3440f79f668167
#
_entry.id   3eea0d6c7e709f6f3e3440f79f668167
#
_cell.length_a   1.000
_cell.length_b   1.000
_cell.length_c   1.000
_cell.angle_alpha   90.00
_cell.angle_beta   90.00
_cell.angle_gamma   90.00
#
_symmetry.space_group_name_H-M   'P 1'
#
loop_
_entity.id
_entity.type
_entity.pdbx_description
1 polymer ?
#
loop_
_entity_poly.entity_id
_entity_poly.type
_entity_poly.pdbx_seq_one_letter_code
_entity_poly.pdbx_strand_id
1 'polypeptide(L)'
;MTPRAEHAADLLAQVLRPAGARFGVEVIASLAPLVTYAEALLRWNRSVNLTGARNLEVLASEHLADALAVAPHLPRTGRWVDVGSGGGLPGMVLAILRRDLQAVLLEPLQKRRLFLSSVVRDLDLENVRIVGDRLDKHLERGGRGAYEVAVSRAVFPLGEWLELGRPLVRTDGGIVLGLEGSARRELPADAERLPYDIGFGERAIIRVRV
;
A
#
# COMPACT_ATOMS: atom_id res chain seq x y z
N MET A 1 1.67 7.21 -27.13
CA MET A 1 1.90 7.78 -25.76
C MET A 1 2.18 9.27 -25.96
N THR A 2 1.73 10.15 -25.08
CA THR A 2 2.07 11.58 -25.17
C THR A 2 3.48 11.83 -24.61
N PRO A 3 4.21 12.88 -25.02
CA PRO A 3 5.55 13.19 -24.48
C PRO A 3 5.59 13.30 -22.96
N ARG A 4 4.49 13.74 -22.35
CA ARG A 4 4.35 13.81 -20.88
C ARG A 4 4.27 12.41 -20.24
N ALA A 5 3.55 11.49 -20.86
CA ALA A 5 3.43 10.12 -20.35
C ALA A 5 4.74 9.34 -20.52
N GLU A 6 5.52 9.63 -21.58
CA GLU A 6 6.87 9.08 -21.76
C GLU A 6 7.81 9.56 -20.66
N HIS A 7 7.85 10.85 -20.41
CA HIS A 7 8.66 11.41 -19.32
C HIS A 7 8.27 10.85 -17.94
N ALA A 8 6.97 10.67 -17.67
CA ALA A 8 6.51 10.05 -16.42
C ALA A 8 6.95 8.60 -16.30
N ALA A 9 6.90 7.83 -17.40
CA ALA A 9 7.36 6.44 -17.43
C ALA A 9 8.86 6.33 -17.18
N ASP A 10 9.66 7.20 -17.81
CA ASP A 10 11.13 7.22 -17.63
C ASP A 10 11.49 7.54 -16.19
N LEU A 11 10.85 8.56 -15.60
CA LEU A 11 11.09 8.94 -14.20
C LEU A 11 10.71 7.81 -13.24
N LEU A 12 9.54 7.21 -13.40
CA LEU A 12 9.14 6.07 -12.57
C LEU A 12 10.11 4.89 -12.75
N ALA A 13 10.51 4.59 -13.98
CA ALA A 13 11.46 3.52 -14.25
C ALA A 13 12.81 3.78 -13.57
N GLN A 14 13.32 5.02 -13.65
CA GLN A 14 14.58 5.40 -13.02
C GLN A 14 14.57 5.23 -11.51
N VAL A 15 13.44 5.52 -10.85
CA VAL A 15 13.30 5.41 -9.39
C VAL A 15 12.92 3.99 -8.95
N LEU A 16 11.93 3.38 -9.60
CA LEU A 16 11.34 2.14 -9.09
C LEU A 16 12.12 0.88 -9.48
N ARG A 17 12.88 0.87 -10.59
CA ARG A 17 13.70 -0.30 -10.96
C ARG A 17 14.77 -0.60 -9.91
N PRO A 18 15.61 0.37 -9.48
CA PRO A 18 16.58 0.12 -8.41
C PRO A 18 15.94 -0.26 -7.08
N ALA A 19 14.83 0.38 -6.73
CA ALA A 19 14.08 0.04 -5.51
C ALA A 19 13.49 -1.37 -5.60
N GLY A 20 12.87 -1.73 -6.72
CA GLY A 20 12.34 -3.08 -6.96
C GLY A 20 13.42 -4.16 -6.89
N ALA A 21 14.56 -3.93 -7.54
CA ALA A 21 15.70 -4.86 -7.49
C ALA A 21 16.21 -5.09 -6.05
N ARG A 22 16.24 -4.04 -5.23
CA ARG A 22 16.63 -4.12 -3.81
C ARG A 22 15.69 -5.03 -3.00
N PHE A 23 14.40 -5.01 -3.30
CA PHE A 23 13.38 -5.80 -2.61
C PHE A 23 13.02 -7.11 -3.33
N GLY A 24 13.68 -7.45 -4.44
CA GLY A 24 13.33 -8.63 -5.25
C GLY A 24 11.97 -8.52 -5.94
N VAL A 25 11.53 -7.30 -6.24
CA VAL A 25 10.22 -7.00 -6.86
C VAL A 25 10.42 -6.61 -8.32
N GLU A 26 9.80 -7.37 -9.24
CA GLU A 26 9.78 -7.01 -10.65
C GLU A 26 8.74 -5.91 -10.90
N VAL A 27 9.19 -4.77 -11.43
CA VAL A 27 8.34 -3.59 -11.64
C VAL A 27 8.11 -3.23 -13.10
N ILE A 28 8.89 -3.78 -14.03
CA ILE A 28 8.88 -3.38 -15.45
C ILE A 28 7.50 -3.59 -16.07
N ALA A 29 6.92 -4.76 -15.89
CA ALA A 29 5.59 -5.08 -16.41
C ALA A 29 4.48 -4.20 -15.82
N SER A 30 4.71 -3.62 -14.65
CA SER A 30 3.76 -2.80 -13.92
C SER A 30 3.99 -1.29 -14.09
N LEU A 31 5.02 -0.85 -14.84
CA LEU A 31 5.35 0.57 -14.97
C LEU A 31 4.22 1.37 -15.59
N ALA A 32 3.62 0.91 -16.69
CA ALA A 32 2.54 1.64 -17.34
C ALA A 32 1.30 1.84 -16.44
N PRO A 33 0.76 0.79 -15.77
CA PRO A 33 -0.30 0.99 -14.79
C PRO A 33 0.11 1.83 -13.58
N LEU A 34 1.37 1.77 -13.11
CA LEU A 34 1.86 2.63 -12.03
C LEU A 34 1.92 4.10 -12.46
N VAL A 35 2.30 4.41 -13.70
CA VAL A 35 2.25 5.77 -14.26
C VAL A 35 0.82 6.29 -14.28
N THR A 36 -0.12 5.50 -14.81
CA THR A 36 -1.54 5.88 -14.86
C THR A 36 -2.09 6.18 -13.46
N TYR A 37 -1.79 5.31 -12.50
CA TYR A 37 -2.17 5.53 -11.09
C TYR A 37 -1.53 6.80 -10.52
N ALA A 38 -0.22 7.00 -10.68
CA ALA A 38 0.50 8.13 -10.12
C ALA A 38 -0.01 9.48 -10.69
N GLU A 39 -0.26 9.56 -11.99
CA GLU A 39 -0.84 10.74 -12.62
C GLU A 39 -2.27 11.00 -12.12
N ALA A 40 -3.09 9.96 -12.00
CA ALA A 40 -4.44 10.08 -11.44
C ALA A 40 -4.39 10.57 -9.99
N LEU A 41 -3.50 10.00 -9.16
CA LEU A 41 -3.33 10.40 -7.77
C LEU A 41 -2.96 11.88 -7.64
N LEU A 42 -1.97 12.34 -8.37
CA LEU A 42 -1.55 13.77 -8.36
C LEU A 42 -2.64 14.70 -8.90
N ARG A 43 -3.41 14.27 -9.90
CA ARG A 43 -4.53 15.05 -10.42
C ARG A 43 -5.64 15.22 -9.39
N TRP A 44 -6.05 14.13 -8.75
CA TRP A 44 -7.09 14.14 -7.71
C TRP A 44 -6.63 14.82 -6.42
N ASN A 45 -5.33 14.74 -6.11
CA ASN A 45 -4.76 15.35 -4.90
C ASN A 45 -4.94 16.88 -4.86
N ARG A 46 -5.21 17.52 -6.00
CA ARG A 46 -5.51 18.96 -6.07
C ARG A 46 -6.83 19.34 -5.38
N SER A 47 -7.75 18.40 -5.25
CA SER A 47 -9.09 18.62 -4.68
C SER A 47 -9.43 17.70 -3.50
N VAL A 48 -8.71 16.58 -3.37
CA VAL A 48 -8.95 15.61 -2.31
C VAL A 48 -7.59 15.27 -1.69
N ASN A 49 -7.34 15.60 -0.44
CA ASN A 49 -6.07 15.30 0.24
C ASN A 49 -5.80 13.79 0.30
N LEU A 50 -5.11 13.28 -0.72
CA LEU A 50 -4.79 11.85 -0.91
C LEU A 50 -3.35 11.51 -0.50
N THR A 51 -2.42 12.46 -0.70
CA THR A 51 -1.00 12.30 -0.42
C THR A 51 -0.34 13.64 -0.13
N GLY A 52 0.75 13.62 0.63
CA GLY A 52 1.63 14.77 0.83
C GLY A 52 2.56 15.06 -0.36
N ALA A 53 2.67 14.15 -1.32
CA ALA A 53 3.51 14.33 -2.50
C ALA A 53 3.00 15.49 -3.37
N ARG A 54 3.90 16.41 -3.71
CA ARG A 54 3.57 17.61 -4.51
C ARG A 54 3.83 17.41 -6.01
N ASN A 55 4.64 16.45 -6.37
CA ASN A 55 5.02 16.11 -7.73
C ASN A 55 5.28 14.62 -7.90
N LEU A 56 5.54 14.22 -9.15
CA LEU A 56 5.74 12.81 -9.49
C LEU A 56 7.04 12.24 -8.90
N GLU A 57 8.10 13.05 -8.81
CA GLU A 57 9.39 12.64 -8.28
C GLU A 57 9.28 12.26 -6.80
N VAL A 58 8.69 13.12 -5.97
CA VAL A 58 8.44 12.86 -4.54
C VAL A 58 7.48 11.66 -4.37
N LEU A 59 6.43 11.58 -5.21
CA LEU A 59 5.52 10.44 -5.16
C LEU A 59 6.26 9.13 -5.45
N ALA A 60 7.09 9.09 -6.48
CA ALA A 60 7.84 7.90 -6.87
C ALA A 60 8.87 7.50 -5.79
N SER A 61 9.70 8.44 -5.35
CA SER A 61 10.85 8.17 -4.49
C SER A 61 10.47 7.89 -3.04
N GLU A 62 9.46 8.57 -2.49
CA GLU A 62 9.09 8.44 -1.08
C GLU A 62 7.89 7.53 -0.83
N HIS A 63 6.96 7.43 -1.79
CA HIS A 63 5.70 6.71 -1.55
C HIS A 63 5.56 5.43 -2.36
N LEU A 64 5.87 5.46 -3.68
CA LEU A 64 5.80 4.23 -4.48
C LEU A 64 6.95 3.29 -4.11
N ALA A 65 8.17 3.82 -3.96
CA ALA A 65 9.32 3.03 -3.51
C ALA A 65 9.12 2.43 -2.11
N ASP A 66 8.49 3.18 -1.18
CA ASP A 66 8.10 2.72 0.15
C ASP A 66 7.11 1.54 0.09
N ALA A 67 6.16 1.61 -0.84
CA ALA A 67 5.21 0.51 -1.06
C ALA A 67 5.89 -0.77 -1.59
N LEU A 68 6.97 -0.64 -2.39
CA LEU A 68 7.73 -1.80 -2.87
C LEU A 68 8.37 -2.60 -1.74
N ALA A 69 8.76 -1.95 -0.64
CA ALA A 69 9.32 -2.63 0.53
C ALA A 69 8.30 -3.57 1.21
N VAL A 70 7.00 -3.31 1.05
CA VAL A 70 5.93 -4.16 1.59
C VAL A 70 5.69 -5.41 0.74
N ALA A 71 5.92 -5.34 -0.57
CA ALA A 71 5.57 -6.39 -1.51
C ALA A 71 6.14 -7.79 -1.18
N PRO A 72 7.40 -7.96 -0.69
CA PRO A 72 7.94 -9.26 -0.30
C PRO A 72 7.24 -9.90 0.91
N HIS A 73 6.48 -9.10 1.67
CA HIS A 73 5.77 -9.55 2.86
C HIS A 73 4.31 -9.94 2.59
N LEU A 74 3.84 -9.74 1.36
CA LEU A 74 2.53 -10.22 0.94
C LEU A 74 2.50 -11.75 0.89
N PRO A 75 1.32 -12.37 1.01
CA PRO A 75 1.21 -13.82 0.95
C PRO A 75 1.57 -14.33 -0.46
N ARG A 76 1.90 -15.61 -0.57
CA ARG A 76 2.11 -16.24 -1.89
C ARG A 76 0.81 -16.38 -2.66
N THR A 77 -0.27 -16.68 -1.95
CA THR A 77 -1.63 -16.84 -2.48
C THR A 77 -2.62 -16.31 -1.47
N GLY A 78 -3.86 -16.03 -1.89
CA GLY A 78 -4.94 -15.67 -0.98
C GLY A 78 -5.27 -14.19 -0.97
N ARG A 79 -5.65 -13.66 0.19
CA ARG A 79 -6.27 -12.34 0.35
C ARG A 79 -5.50 -11.49 1.35
N TRP A 80 -5.44 -10.21 1.09
CA TRP A 80 -4.85 -9.24 2.01
C TRP A 80 -5.70 -7.96 2.07
N VAL A 81 -5.52 -7.18 3.13
CA VAL A 81 -6.28 -5.94 3.34
C VAL A 81 -5.36 -4.77 3.65
N ASP A 82 -5.63 -3.62 3.03
CA ASP A 82 -5.05 -2.31 3.37
C ASP A 82 -6.09 -1.49 4.14
N VAL A 83 -5.82 -1.19 5.40
CA VAL A 83 -6.75 -0.48 6.27
C VAL A 83 -6.46 1.01 6.29
N GLY A 84 -7.47 1.78 5.87
CA GLY A 84 -7.33 3.22 5.67
C GLY A 84 -6.53 3.56 4.44
N SER A 85 -6.86 2.93 3.32
CA SER A 85 -6.08 2.99 2.07
C SER A 85 -5.85 4.40 1.51
N GLY A 86 -6.72 5.37 1.84
CA GLY A 86 -6.54 6.77 1.47
C GLY A 86 -6.40 7.00 -0.02
N GLY A 87 -5.21 7.44 -0.43
CA GLY A 87 -4.81 7.55 -1.83
C GLY A 87 -4.37 6.23 -2.47
N GLY A 88 -4.49 5.10 -1.78
CA GLY A 88 -4.05 3.79 -2.28
C GLY A 88 -2.57 3.48 -2.02
N LEU A 89 -2.01 4.05 -0.97
CA LEU A 89 -0.60 3.87 -0.59
C LEU A 89 -0.51 3.16 0.77
N PRO A 90 -0.03 1.91 0.86
CA PRO A 90 0.60 1.12 -0.21
C PRO A 90 -0.38 0.31 -1.07
N GLY A 91 -1.66 0.19 -0.69
CA GLY A 91 -2.60 -0.79 -1.20
C GLY A 91 -2.74 -0.87 -2.71
N MET A 92 -2.92 0.25 -3.41
CA MET A 92 -3.09 0.26 -4.87
C MET A 92 -1.80 -0.13 -5.59
N VAL A 93 -0.64 0.31 -5.09
CA VAL A 93 0.66 -0.07 -5.66
C VAL A 93 0.85 -1.59 -5.58
N LEU A 94 0.58 -2.17 -4.41
CA LEU A 94 0.68 -3.61 -4.18
C LEU A 94 -0.31 -4.41 -5.05
N ALA A 95 -1.53 -3.92 -5.21
CA ALA A 95 -2.54 -4.56 -6.04
C ALA A 95 -2.19 -4.54 -7.54
N ILE A 96 -1.54 -3.47 -8.01
CA ILE A 96 -1.01 -3.38 -9.38
C ILE A 96 0.12 -4.38 -9.61
N LEU A 97 1.02 -4.52 -8.62
CA LEU A 97 2.17 -5.43 -8.69
C LEU A 97 1.77 -6.91 -8.55
N ARG A 98 0.72 -7.20 -7.77
CA ARG A 98 0.30 -8.55 -7.40
C ARG A 98 -1.15 -8.79 -7.81
N ARG A 99 -1.40 -8.77 -9.13
CA ARG A 99 -2.71 -9.07 -9.72
C ARG A 99 -3.20 -10.50 -9.45
N ASP A 100 -2.30 -11.37 -9.04
CA ASP A 100 -2.57 -12.75 -8.62
C ASP A 100 -3.19 -12.87 -7.22
N LEU A 101 -3.14 -11.80 -6.41
CA LEU A 101 -3.68 -11.76 -5.04
C LEU A 101 -4.97 -10.93 -4.96
N GLN A 102 -5.89 -11.34 -4.10
CA GLN A 102 -7.10 -10.58 -3.83
C GLN A 102 -6.82 -9.46 -2.82
N ALA A 103 -6.94 -8.22 -3.24
CA ALA A 103 -6.75 -7.03 -2.42
C ALA A 103 -8.08 -6.45 -1.92
N VAL A 104 -8.18 -6.18 -0.63
CA VAL A 104 -9.28 -5.39 -0.06
C VAL A 104 -8.73 -4.04 0.39
N LEU A 105 -9.25 -2.96 -0.17
CA LEU A 105 -8.92 -1.60 0.21
C LEU A 105 -10.05 -1.05 1.09
N LEU A 106 -9.77 -0.91 2.39
CA LEU A 106 -10.74 -0.43 3.37
C LEU A 106 -10.56 1.08 3.57
N GLU A 107 -11.54 1.87 3.10
CA GLU A 107 -11.49 3.33 3.17
C GLU A 107 -12.89 3.91 3.46
N PRO A 108 -13.14 4.47 4.66
CA PRO A 108 -14.46 4.97 5.03
C PRO A 108 -14.87 6.28 4.34
N LEU A 109 -13.91 7.10 3.88
CA LEU A 109 -14.21 8.42 3.30
C LEU A 109 -14.65 8.30 1.84
N GLN A 110 -15.86 8.73 1.53
CA GLN A 110 -16.48 8.60 0.21
C GLN A 110 -15.63 9.19 -0.93
N LYS A 111 -15.07 10.40 -0.74
CA LYS A 111 -14.27 11.05 -1.78
C LYS A 111 -13.00 10.24 -2.13
N ARG A 112 -12.36 9.62 -1.14
CA ARG A 112 -11.20 8.76 -1.34
C ARG A 112 -11.59 7.45 -2.03
N ARG A 113 -12.72 6.85 -1.64
CA ARG A 113 -13.26 5.66 -2.34
C ARG A 113 -13.58 5.93 -3.81
N LEU A 114 -14.16 7.09 -4.13
CA LEU A 114 -14.44 7.46 -5.52
C LEU A 114 -13.14 7.53 -6.34
N PHE A 115 -12.07 8.08 -5.76
CA PHE A 115 -10.75 8.06 -6.38
C PHE A 115 -10.27 6.61 -6.60
N LEU A 116 -10.24 5.79 -5.55
CA LEU A 116 -9.80 4.39 -5.65
C LEU A 116 -10.61 3.62 -6.70
N SER A 117 -11.94 3.80 -6.70
CA SER A 117 -12.82 3.16 -7.69
C SER A 117 -12.55 3.62 -9.12
N SER A 118 -12.18 4.89 -9.32
CA SER A 118 -11.78 5.35 -10.66
C SER A 118 -10.52 4.67 -11.14
N VAL A 119 -9.52 4.52 -10.27
CA VAL A 119 -8.25 3.84 -10.61
C VAL A 119 -8.49 2.35 -10.91
N VAL A 120 -9.28 1.67 -10.07
CA VAL A 120 -9.63 0.25 -10.28
C VAL A 120 -10.25 0.03 -11.65
N ARG A 121 -11.23 0.87 -12.02
CA ARG A 121 -11.87 0.82 -13.34
C ARG A 121 -10.90 1.15 -14.48
N ASP A 122 -10.14 2.25 -14.34
CA ASP A 122 -9.28 2.76 -15.41
C ASP A 122 -8.08 1.81 -15.70
N LEU A 123 -7.69 0.97 -14.71
CA LEU A 123 -6.62 -0.04 -14.82
C LEU A 123 -7.14 -1.48 -14.95
N ASP A 124 -8.46 -1.67 -14.96
CA ASP A 124 -9.09 -2.99 -15.03
C ASP A 124 -8.51 -3.96 -13.97
N LEU A 125 -8.58 -3.54 -12.70
CA LEU A 125 -8.07 -4.30 -11.56
C LEU A 125 -9.15 -5.20 -10.97
N GLU A 126 -9.41 -6.35 -11.59
CA GLU A 126 -10.39 -7.33 -11.12
C GLU A 126 -10.05 -7.95 -9.75
N ASN A 127 -8.79 -7.86 -9.36
CA ASN A 127 -8.29 -8.37 -8.07
C ASN A 127 -8.53 -7.41 -6.90
N VAL A 128 -9.14 -6.23 -7.11
CA VAL A 128 -9.31 -5.20 -6.07
C VAL A 128 -10.77 -5.04 -5.67
N ARG A 129 -11.04 -5.16 -4.40
CA ARG A 129 -12.33 -4.81 -3.78
C ARG A 129 -12.17 -3.61 -2.86
N ILE A 130 -12.95 -2.55 -3.10
CA ILE A 130 -13.00 -1.37 -2.22
C ILE A 130 -14.17 -1.51 -1.27
N VAL A 131 -13.91 -1.33 0.03
CA VAL A 131 -14.90 -1.46 1.11
C VAL A 131 -14.99 -0.14 1.88
N GLY A 132 -16.22 0.34 2.08
CA GLY A 132 -16.50 1.64 2.70
C GLY A 132 -16.67 1.60 4.22
N ASP A 133 -16.40 0.48 4.84
CA ASP A 133 -16.57 0.33 6.28
C ASP A 133 -15.39 0.92 7.06
N ARG A 134 -15.64 1.32 8.30
CA ARG A 134 -14.62 1.49 9.31
C ARG A 134 -14.15 0.11 9.79
N LEU A 135 -12.97 0.03 10.40
CA LEU A 135 -12.37 -1.23 10.83
C LEU A 135 -13.29 -2.06 11.73
N ASP A 136 -13.93 -1.43 12.74
CA ASP A 136 -14.87 -2.06 13.65
C ASP A 136 -16.02 -2.73 12.89
N LYS A 137 -16.66 -1.99 12.00
CA LYS A 137 -17.77 -2.51 11.17
C LYS A 137 -17.33 -3.59 10.20
N HIS A 138 -16.13 -3.48 9.65
CA HIS A 138 -15.58 -4.50 8.78
C HIS A 138 -15.36 -5.83 9.53
N LEU A 139 -14.83 -5.76 10.75
CA LEU A 139 -14.67 -6.94 11.61
C LEU A 139 -16.01 -7.61 11.94
N GLU A 140 -17.08 -6.82 12.20
CA GLU A 140 -18.43 -7.34 12.44
C GLU A 140 -19.04 -8.02 11.20
N ARG A 141 -18.67 -7.58 10.00
CA ARG A 141 -19.22 -8.04 8.71
C ARG A 141 -18.41 -9.15 8.03
N GLY A 142 -17.63 -9.88 8.81
CA GLY A 142 -16.88 -11.04 8.34
C GLY A 142 -15.42 -10.74 7.97
N GLY A 143 -14.88 -9.62 8.43
CA GLY A 143 -13.46 -9.28 8.27
C GLY A 143 -12.53 -10.03 9.24
N ARG A 144 -13.08 -10.68 10.30
CA ARG A 144 -12.28 -11.44 11.26
C ARG A 144 -11.69 -12.69 10.64
N GLY A 145 -10.36 -12.88 10.80
CA GLY A 145 -9.64 -14.03 10.28
C GLY A 145 -9.73 -14.21 8.75
N ALA A 146 -10.11 -13.14 8.03
CA ALA A 146 -10.41 -13.23 6.60
C ALA A 146 -9.19 -13.06 5.70
N TYR A 147 -8.04 -12.67 6.25
CA TYR A 147 -6.87 -12.27 5.48
C TYR A 147 -5.61 -13.01 5.92
N GLU A 148 -4.72 -13.25 5.00
CA GLU A 148 -3.36 -13.72 5.26
C GLU A 148 -2.47 -12.58 5.75
N VAL A 149 -2.68 -11.36 5.20
CA VAL A 149 -1.92 -10.17 5.57
C VAL A 149 -2.85 -8.96 5.72
N ALA A 150 -2.63 -8.19 6.78
CA ALA A 150 -3.21 -6.86 6.97
C ALA A 150 -2.10 -5.81 7.02
N VAL A 151 -2.26 -4.72 6.28
CA VAL A 151 -1.32 -3.60 6.26
C VAL A 151 -2.06 -2.30 6.54
N SER A 152 -1.39 -1.34 7.17
CA SER A 152 -1.85 0.05 7.27
C SER A 152 -0.66 0.99 7.30
N ARG A 153 -0.86 2.20 6.76
CA ARG A 153 0.13 3.27 6.78
C ARG A 153 -0.51 4.58 7.25
N ALA A 154 0.03 5.15 8.34
CA ALA A 154 -0.29 6.50 8.82
C ALA A 154 -1.78 6.78 9.18
N VAL A 155 -2.55 5.74 9.51
CA VAL A 155 -3.97 5.88 9.93
C VAL A 155 -4.10 5.82 11.44
N PHE A 156 -3.31 4.97 12.08
CA PHE A 156 -3.26 4.77 13.53
C PHE A 156 -1.84 5.00 14.05
N PRO A 157 -1.66 5.27 15.34
CA PRO A 157 -0.36 5.08 15.98
C PRO A 157 0.12 3.64 15.74
N LEU A 158 1.41 3.47 15.39
CA LEU A 158 1.92 2.20 14.88
C LEU A 158 1.69 1.01 15.84
N GLY A 159 1.98 1.18 17.13
CA GLY A 159 1.75 0.13 18.14
C GLY A 159 0.26 -0.23 18.26
N GLU A 160 -0.62 0.76 18.23
CA GLU A 160 -2.07 0.55 18.25
C GLU A 160 -2.54 -0.22 16.98
N TRP A 161 -2.01 0.16 15.81
CA TRP A 161 -2.34 -0.54 14.56
C TRP A 161 -1.99 -2.02 14.63
N LEU A 162 -0.80 -2.35 15.14
CA LEU A 162 -0.36 -3.74 15.21
C LEU A 162 -1.33 -4.62 16.03
N GLU A 163 -1.93 -4.07 17.08
CA GLU A 163 -2.96 -4.76 17.87
C GLU A 163 -4.32 -4.78 17.17
N LEU A 164 -4.75 -3.66 16.60
CA LEU A 164 -6.02 -3.55 15.86
C LEU A 164 -6.06 -4.42 14.61
N GLY A 165 -4.92 -4.70 14.02
CA GLY A 165 -4.79 -5.54 12.82
C GLY A 165 -4.91 -7.04 13.08
N ARG A 166 -4.56 -7.52 14.30
CA ARG A 166 -4.57 -8.96 14.63
C ARG A 166 -5.90 -9.65 14.35
N PRO A 167 -7.07 -9.10 14.72
CA PRO A 167 -8.34 -9.75 14.45
C PRO A 167 -8.68 -9.90 12.96
N LEU A 168 -8.03 -9.14 12.05
CA LEU A 168 -8.26 -9.24 10.61
C LEU A 168 -7.62 -10.48 10.00
N VAL A 169 -6.48 -10.89 10.53
CA VAL A 169 -5.68 -11.95 9.93
C VAL A 169 -6.00 -13.31 10.55
N ARG A 170 -5.65 -14.36 9.83
CA ARG A 170 -5.83 -15.75 10.27
C ARG A 170 -5.01 -16.00 11.53
N THR A 171 -5.53 -16.81 12.43
CA THR A 171 -4.84 -17.22 13.66
C THR A 171 -3.74 -18.27 13.42
N ASP A 172 -3.65 -18.77 12.20
CA ASP A 172 -2.64 -19.73 11.76
C ASP A 172 -1.76 -19.07 10.68
N GLY A 173 -0.73 -18.37 11.14
CA GLY A 173 0.28 -17.76 10.28
C GLY A 173 -0.13 -16.45 9.61
N GLY A 174 -1.17 -15.77 10.08
CA GLY A 174 -1.54 -14.42 9.62
C GLY A 174 -0.49 -13.38 10.01
N ILE A 175 -0.37 -12.32 9.21
CA ILE A 175 0.66 -11.29 9.39
C ILE A 175 0.03 -9.90 9.41
N VAL A 176 0.40 -9.10 10.41
CA VAL A 176 0.09 -7.67 10.47
C VAL A 176 1.35 -6.88 10.14
N LEU A 177 1.24 -5.96 9.20
CA LEU A 177 2.34 -5.10 8.73
C LEU A 177 2.01 -3.64 9.00
N GLY A 178 2.98 -2.92 9.56
CA GLY A 178 2.96 -1.47 9.69
C GLY A 178 4.21 -0.87 9.07
N LEU A 179 4.13 0.38 8.60
CA LEU A 179 5.27 1.11 8.07
C LEU A 179 5.76 2.14 9.10
N GLU A 180 7.03 2.04 9.48
CA GLU A 180 7.71 2.98 10.36
C GLU A 180 8.60 3.90 9.53
N GLY A 181 8.42 5.22 9.71
CA GLY A 181 9.31 6.22 9.13
C GLY A 181 10.59 6.38 9.97
N SER A 182 11.27 7.51 9.82
CA SER A 182 12.54 7.81 10.51
C SER A 182 12.45 7.89 12.03
N ALA A 183 11.27 8.21 12.59
CA ALA A 183 11.06 8.25 14.02
C ALA A 183 10.74 6.86 14.57
N ARG A 184 11.64 6.30 15.36
CA ARG A 184 11.42 5.01 16.03
C ARG A 184 10.30 5.10 17.06
N ARG A 185 9.47 4.07 17.12
CA ARG A 185 8.32 3.95 18.02
C ARG A 185 8.51 2.77 18.97
N GLU A 186 7.83 2.83 20.12
CA GLU A 186 7.64 1.66 20.96
C GLU A 186 6.72 0.67 20.24
N LEU A 187 7.07 -0.61 20.31
CA LEU A 187 6.40 -1.69 19.63
C LEU A 187 6.00 -2.78 20.61
N PRO A 188 4.97 -3.58 20.31
CA PRO A 188 4.69 -4.83 21.02
C PRO A 188 5.93 -5.73 21.07
N ALA A 189 6.06 -6.54 22.14
CA ALA A 189 7.25 -7.37 22.38
C ALA A 189 7.47 -8.45 21.30
N ASP A 190 6.41 -8.88 20.61
CA ASP A 190 6.43 -9.85 19.53
C ASP A 190 6.54 -9.22 18.14
N ALA A 191 6.69 -7.89 18.07
CA ALA A 191 6.87 -7.21 16.80
C ALA A 191 8.33 -7.28 16.35
N GLU A 192 8.52 -7.65 15.08
CA GLU A 192 9.81 -7.68 14.41
C GLU A 192 10.00 -6.41 13.58
N ARG A 193 11.13 -5.74 13.74
CA ARG A 193 11.51 -4.57 12.94
C ARG A 193 12.43 -5.00 11.82
N LEU A 194 12.01 -4.79 10.57
CA LEU A 194 12.72 -5.12 9.34
C LEU A 194 13.16 -3.82 8.67
N PRO A 195 14.39 -3.35 8.93
CA PRO A 195 14.86 -2.08 8.38
C PRO A 195 15.06 -2.17 6.87
N TYR A 196 14.78 -1.06 6.19
CA TYR A 196 15.07 -0.87 4.77
C TYR A 196 15.43 0.58 4.49
N ASP A 197 16.10 0.79 3.35
CA ASP A 197 16.49 2.10 2.87
C ASP A 197 16.04 2.28 1.41
N ILE A 198 15.40 3.41 1.14
CA ILE A 198 14.99 3.86 -0.21
C ILE A 198 15.70 5.14 -0.62
N GLY A 199 16.79 5.51 0.10
CA GLY A 199 17.55 6.74 -0.14
C GLY A 199 17.04 7.98 0.63
N PHE A 200 16.02 7.84 1.49
CA PHE A 200 15.40 8.93 2.26
C PHE A 200 15.37 8.67 3.77
N GLY A 201 16.48 8.16 4.31
CA GLY A 201 16.62 7.83 5.74
C GLY A 201 16.15 6.42 6.10
N GLU A 202 16.47 6.03 7.34
CA GLU A 202 16.08 4.72 7.86
C GLU A 202 14.57 4.60 7.98
N ARG A 203 14.04 3.52 7.44
CA ARG A 203 12.64 3.10 7.53
C ARG A 203 12.57 1.63 7.94
N ALA A 204 11.43 1.18 8.37
CA ALA A 204 11.24 -0.23 8.65
C ALA A 204 9.81 -0.69 8.33
N ILE A 205 9.70 -1.93 7.88
CA ILE A 205 8.45 -2.69 8.01
C ILE A 205 8.43 -3.29 9.41
N ILE A 206 7.34 -3.05 10.11
CA ILE A 206 7.09 -3.69 11.40
C ILE A 206 6.13 -4.84 11.16
N ARG A 207 6.52 -6.02 11.60
CA ARG A 207 5.78 -7.26 11.37
C ARG A 207 5.40 -7.92 12.69
N VAL A 208 4.14 -8.31 12.81
CA VAL A 208 3.63 -9.20 13.86
C VAL A 208 3.05 -10.45 13.19
N ARG A 209 3.38 -11.61 13.71
CA ARG A 209 2.79 -12.91 13.30
C ARG A 209 1.72 -13.32 14.30
N VAL A 210 0.58 -13.80 13.80
CA VAL A 210 -0.57 -14.21 14.60
C VAL A 210 -0.76 -15.72 14.51
#